data_048497e33b838e25a9e38a0f1fcf74f5
#
_entry.id   048497e33b838e25a9e38a0f1fcf74f5
#
_cell.length_a   1.000
_cell.length_b   1.000
_cell.length_c   1.000
_cell.angle_alpha   90.00
_cell.angle_beta   90.00
_cell.angle_gamma   90.00
#
_symmetry.space_group_name_H-M   'P 1'
#
loop_
_entity.id
_entity.type
_entity.pdbx_description
1 polymer ?
#
loop_
_entity_poly.entity_id
_entity_poly.type
_entity_poly.pdbx_seq_one_letter_code
_entity_poly.pdbx_strand_id
1 'polypeptide(L)'
;MRFTPQFLDELRARLPVSEVVGKRVKLKKAGREWKGLSPFQQEKTPSFTVNDQKGFYHDFSSGKHGNIFDFVMETEGVSFPEAVERCAAIAGVPLPAANPEAARHEQRRKTLYDVMELAAKFFADQLASRTGAKARGYLGDRAISPATQLQFRLGYAPPDRFALKEYLGNQGIPTEDMVEAGLLIAGDDIPVPYDRFRDRVMFPITDLRGRVIAFGGRALEKDVAAKYLNSPETPLFHKGDNLYNLAPARQAAHNGAAIVVVEGYIDVIAMVTAGFAGTVAPLGVAGTLIITSKVLPAAIKTSV
;
A
#
# COMPACT_ATOMS: atom_id res chain seq x y z
N MET A 1 -10.11 7.71 3.93
CA MET A 1 -11.21 7.31 3.01
C MET A 1 -12.14 8.51 2.82
N ARG A 2 -12.58 8.81 1.59
CA ARG A 2 -13.45 9.94 1.26
C ARG A 2 -14.84 9.83 1.92
N PHE A 3 -15.32 8.61 2.17
CA PHE A 3 -16.61 8.33 2.78
C PHE A 3 -16.43 7.55 4.07
N THR A 4 -17.18 7.90 5.11
CA THR A 4 -17.15 7.20 6.39
C THR A 4 -17.90 5.85 6.31
N PRO A 5 -17.53 4.84 7.12
CA PRO A 5 -18.29 3.58 7.19
C PRO A 5 -19.78 3.81 7.47
N GLN A 6 -20.11 4.74 8.36
CA GLN A 6 -21.49 5.10 8.70
C GLN A 6 -22.29 5.60 7.50
N PHE A 7 -21.67 6.45 6.66
CA PHE A 7 -22.30 6.93 5.43
C PHE A 7 -22.57 5.81 4.42
N LEU A 8 -21.60 4.89 4.27
CA LEU A 8 -21.77 3.73 3.39
C LEU A 8 -22.85 2.77 3.90
N ASP A 9 -22.95 2.59 5.21
CA ASP A 9 -24.00 1.76 5.84
C ASP A 9 -25.37 2.42 5.72
N GLU A 10 -25.46 3.74 5.84
CA GLU A 10 -26.68 4.49 5.59
C GLU A 10 -27.18 4.31 4.15
N LEU A 11 -26.27 4.38 3.16
CA LEU A 11 -26.63 4.13 1.76
C LEU A 11 -27.15 2.71 1.54
N ARG A 12 -26.50 1.70 2.13
CA ARG A 12 -26.92 0.30 2.05
C ARG A 12 -28.29 0.07 2.71
N ALA A 13 -28.55 0.77 3.82
CA ALA A 13 -29.81 0.66 4.52
C ALA A 13 -30.98 1.31 3.76
N ARG A 14 -30.72 2.41 3.04
CA ARG A 14 -31.75 3.16 2.31
C ARG A 14 -31.98 2.69 0.88
N LEU A 15 -31.02 1.99 0.29
CA LEU A 15 -31.04 1.62 -1.12
C LEU A 15 -31.00 0.09 -1.29
N PRO A 16 -32.17 -0.55 -1.50
CA PRO A 16 -32.24 -1.97 -1.79
C PRO A 16 -31.42 -2.33 -3.04
N VAL A 17 -30.77 -3.49 -3.01
CA VAL A 17 -29.96 -3.95 -4.15
C VAL A 17 -30.82 -4.11 -5.40
N SER A 18 -32.06 -4.57 -5.24
CA SER A 18 -33.01 -4.73 -6.34
C SER A 18 -33.37 -3.41 -7.04
N GLU A 19 -33.33 -2.28 -6.35
CA GLU A 19 -33.57 -0.95 -6.93
C GLU A 19 -32.40 -0.51 -7.82
N VAL A 20 -31.16 -0.70 -7.36
CA VAL A 20 -29.97 -0.38 -8.14
C VAL A 20 -29.85 -1.28 -9.37
N VAL A 21 -29.96 -2.58 -9.15
CA VAL A 21 -29.88 -3.59 -10.19
C VAL A 21 -31.03 -3.46 -11.19
N GLY A 22 -32.23 -3.17 -10.71
CA GLY A 22 -33.44 -3.02 -11.54
C GLY A 22 -33.37 -1.93 -12.60
N LYS A 23 -32.45 -0.97 -12.47
CA LYS A 23 -32.19 0.03 -13.51
C LYS A 23 -31.57 -0.54 -14.78
N ARG A 24 -30.90 -1.71 -14.67
CA ARG A 24 -30.21 -2.36 -15.79
C ARG A 24 -30.71 -3.75 -16.11
N VAL A 25 -31.22 -4.46 -15.11
CA VAL A 25 -31.65 -5.86 -15.20
C VAL A 25 -33.16 -5.94 -14.96
N LYS A 26 -33.91 -6.55 -15.87
CA LYS A 26 -35.33 -6.88 -15.64
C LYS A 26 -35.43 -7.95 -14.57
N LEU A 27 -35.70 -7.53 -13.34
CA LEU A 27 -35.89 -8.41 -12.19
C LEU A 27 -37.33 -8.92 -12.09
N LYS A 28 -37.50 -10.22 -11.82
CA LYS A 28 -38.77 -10.83 -11.45
C LYS A 28 -38.67 -11.39 -10.03
N LYS A 29 -39.69 -11.15 -9.21
CA LYS A 29 -39.73 -11.64 -7.84
C LYS A 29 -39.86 -13.17 -7.82
N ALA A 30 -39.00 -13.82 -7.05
CA ALA A 30 -38.95 -15.28 -6.89
C ALA A 30 -38.82 -15.61 -5.38
N GLY A 31 -39.95 -15.66 -4.69
CA GLY A 31 -40.01 -15.83 -3.24
C GLY A 31 -39.42 -14.63 -2.49
N ARG A 32 -38.32 -14.87 -1.73
CA ARG A 32 -37.61 -13.83 -0.96
C ARG A 32 -36.52 -13.11 -1.79
N GLU A 33 -36.27 -13.55 -3.00
CA GLU A 33 -35.22 -13.05 -3.88
C GLU A 33 -35.80 -12.50 -5.18
N TRP A 34 -34.98 -11.80 -5.94
CA TRP A 34 -35.26 -11.37 -7.29
C TRP A 34 -34.35 -12.14 -8.26
N LYS A 35 -34.87 -12.46 -9.44
CA LYS A 35 -34.13 -13.14 -10.50
C LYS A 35 -34.20 -12.36 -11.82
N GLY A 36 -33.10 -12.41 -12.57
CA GLY A 36 -33.00 -11.79 -13.90
C GLY A 36 -31.95 -12.48 -14.74
N LEU A 37 -31.80 -11.99 -15.97
CA LEU A 37 -30.67 -12.40 -16.85
C LEU A 37 -29.40 -11.66 -16.41
N SER A 38 -28.27 -12.31 -16.58
CA SER A 38 -26.96 -11.71 -16.27
C SER A 38 -26.73 -10.43 -17.10
N PRO A 39 -26.29 -9.33 -16.46
CA PRO A 39 -25.82 -8.15 -17.17
C PRO A 39 -24.37 -8.30 -17.67
N PHE A 40 -23.67 -9.37 -17.26
CA PHE A 40 -22.26 -9.58 -17.54
C PHE A 40 -22.01 -10.59 -18.67
N GLN A 41 -23.00 -11.45 -18.94
CA GLN A 41 -22.92 -12.46 -20.00
C GLN A 41 -24.26 -12.60 -20.72
N GLN A 42 -24.21 -13.01 -22.00
CA GLN A 42 -25.43 -13.35 -22.74
C GLN A 42 -25.93 -14.74 -22.31
N GLU A 43 -27.13 -14.79 -21.77
CA GLU A 43 -27.79 -16.03 -21.38
C GLU A 43 -29.28 -16.04 -21.73
N LYS A 44 -29.87 -17.22 -21.79
CA LYS A 44 -31.31 -17.41 -22.05
C LYS A 44 -32.10 -17.77 -20.79
N THR A 45 -31.41 -18.27 -19.77
CA THR A 45 -32.03 -18.73 -18.51
C THR A 45 -31.57 -17.77 -17.39
N PRO A 46 -32.49 -17.22 -16.57
CA PRO A 46 -32.11 -16.33 -15.49
C PRO A 46 -31.20 -17.01 -14.46
N SER A 47 -29.96 -16.54 -14.36
CA SER A 47 -28.96 -17.00 -13.40
C SER A 47 -28.52 -15.90 -12.41
N PHE A 48 -28.98 -14.68 -12.63
CA PHE A 48 -28.68 -13.53 -11.78
C PHE A 48 -29.69 -13.41 -10.65
N THR A 49 -29.23 -13.40 -9.40
CA THR A 49 -30.07 -13.32 -8.21
C THR A 49 -29.75 -12.09 -7.37
N VAL A 50 -30.76 -11.51 -6.75
CA VAL A 50 -30.64 -10.37 -5.84
C VAL A 50 -31.40 -10.66 -4.56
N ASN A 51 -30.77 -10.39 -3.41
CA ASN A 51 -31.36 -10.54 -2.10
C ASN A 51 -31.24 -9.23 -1.30
N ASP A 52 -32.34 -8.49 -1.18
CA ASP A 52 -32.38 -7.20 -0.49
C ASP A 52 -32.14 -7.33 1.02
N GLN A 53 -32.60 -8.41 1.65
CA GLN A 53 -32.40 -8.63 3.09
C GLN A 53 -30.93 -8.84 3.44
N LYS A 54 -30.17 -9.51 2.56
CA LYS A 54 -28.76 -9.75 2.72
C LYS A 54 -27.88 -8.65 2.10
N GLY A 55 -28.49 -7.74 1.31
CA GLY A 55 -27.82 -6.59 0.70
C GLY A 55 -26.82 -6.96 -0.41
N PHE A 56 -27.04 -8.08 -1.16
CA PHE A 56 -26.12 -8.50 -2.21
C PHE A 56 -26.81 -9.09 -3.44
N TYR A 57 -26.05 -9.12 -4.55
CA TYR A 57 -26.37 -9.86 -5.76
C TYR A 57 -25.38 -11.00 -5.96
N HIS A 58 -25.80 -12.02 -6.70
CA HIS A 58 -24.94 -13.10 -7.17
C HIS A 58 -25.34 -13.49 -8.59
N ASP A 59 -24.36 -13.49 -9.48
CA ASP A 59 -24.48 -13.96 -10.86
C ASP A 59 -23.82 -15.33 -11.01
N PHE A 60 -24.61 -16.38 -11.12
CA PHE A 60 -24.11 -17.74 -11.24
C PHE A 60 -23.47 -18.03 -12.59
N SER A 61 -23.75 -17.24 -13.63
CA SER A 61 -23.18 -17.44 -14.95
C SER A 61 -21.75 -16.91 -15.07
N SER A 62 -21.46 -15.75 -14.46
CA SER A 62 -20.13 -15.11 -14.50
C SER A 62 -19.34 -15.32 -13.21
N GLY A 63 -19.96 -15.82 -12.14
CA GLY A 63 -19.36 -15.91 -10.81
C GLY A 63 -19.25 -14.57 -10.06
N LYS A 64 -19.70 -13.46 -10.68
CA LYS A 64 -19.66 -12.14 -10.06
C LYS A 64 -20.68 -12.01 -8.95
N HIS A 65 -20.29 -11.37 -7.86
CA HIS A 65 -21.16 -11.12 -6.71
C HIS A 65 -20.70 -9.86 -5.97
N GLY A 66 -21.57 -9.24 -5.21
CA GLY A 66 -21.23 -8.04 -4.45
C GLY A 66 -22.47 -7.28 -3.95
N ASN A 67 -22.22 -6.09 -3.42
CA ASN A 67 -23.23 -5.15 -2.96
C ASN A 67 -23.59 -4.10 -4.04
N ILE A 68 -24.36 -3.07 -3.67
CA ILE A 68 -24.78 -2.00 -4.60
C ILE A 68 -23.61 -1.26 -5.25
N PHE A 69 -22.52 -1.04 -4.51
CA PHE A 69 -21.34 -0.33 -5.03
C PHE A 69 -20.58 -1.20 -6.03
N ASP A 70 -20.40 -2.49 -5.70
CA ASP A 70 -19.73 -3.45 -6.57
C ASP A 70 -20.50 -3.57 -7.90
N PHE A 71 -21.84 -3.63 -7.84
CA PHE A 71 -22.67 -3.69 -9.04
C PHE A 71 -22.49 -2.46 -9.95
N VAL A 72 -22.50 -1.26 -9.36
CA VAL A 72 -22.31 -0.02 -10.14
C VAL A 72 -20.91 0.06 -10.73
N MET A 73 -19.87 -0.29 -9.96
CA MET A 73 -18.48 -0.32 -10.47
C MET A 73 -18.35 -1.29 -11.65
N GLU A 74 -18.87 -2.50 -11.52
CA GLU A 74 -18.76 -3.55 -12.53
C GLU A 74 -19.57 -3.27 -13.81
N THR A 75 -20.75 -2.67 -13.66
CA THR A 75 -21.63 -2.43 -14.82
C THR A 75 -21.40 -1.10 -15.51
N GLU A 76 -20.80 -0.14 -14.84
CA GLU A 76 -20.57 1.21 -15.36
C GLU A 76 -19.09 1.54 -15.59
N GLY A 77 -18.17 0.66 -15.13
CA GLY A 77 -16.74 0.87 -15.28
C GLY A 77 -16.21 2.07 -14.49
N VAL A 78 -16.87 2.43 -13.39
CA VAL A 78 -16.53 3.60 -12.58
C VAL A 78 -15.74 3.22 -11.32
N SER A 79 -15.04 4.19 -10.75
CA SER A 79 -14.32 4.01 -9.48
C SER A 79 -15.27 3.89 -8.30
N PHE A 80 -14.79 3.32 -7.17
CA PHE A 80 -15.59 3.23 -5.94
C PHE A 80 -16.16 4.57 -5.47
N PRO A 81 -15.41 5.70 -5.44
CA PRO A 81 -15.98 6.98 -5.09
C PRO A 81 -17.13 7.42 -6.00
N GLU A 82 -17.02 7.23 -7.31
CA GLU A 82 -18.06 7.55 -8.26
C GLU A 82 -19.29 6.64 -8.10
N ALA A 83 -19.08 5.35 -7.82
CA ALA A 83 -20.17 4.42 -7.52
C ALA A 83 -20.95 4.85 -6.27
N VAL A 84 -20.24 5.28 -5.21
CA VAL A 84 -20.87 5.81 -3.99
C VAL A 84 -21.66 7.08 -4.27
N GLU A 85 -21.14 8.02 -5.07
CA GLU A 85 -21.85 9.25 -5.47
C GLU A 85 -23.12 8.94 -6.24
N ARG A 86 -23.10 7.98 -7.16
CA ARG A 86 -24.27 7.54 -7.92
C ARG A 86 -25.32 6.87 -7.02
N CYS A 87 -24.87 5.99 -6.12
CA CYS A 87 -25.78 5.38 -5.14
C CYS A 87 -26.40 6.44 -4.22
N ALA A 88 -25.64 7.43 -3.77
CA ALA A 88 -26.14 8.54 -2.96
C ALA A 88 -27.19 9.36 -3.70
N ALA A 89 -26.98 9.66 -4.98
CA ALA A 89 -27.94 10.35 -5.84
C ALA A 89 -29.24 9.53 -6.01
N ILE A 90 -29.15 8.22 -6.18
CA ILE A 90 -30.32 7.33 -6.29
C ILE A 90 -31.09 7.29 -4.97
N ALA A 91 -30.38 7.22 -3.84
CA ALA A 91 -30.97 7.16 -2.50
C ALA A 91 -31.53 8.52 -2.01
N GLY A 92 -31.25 9.62 -2.74
CA GLY A 92 -31.59 10.97 -2.30
C GLY A 92 -30.83 11.40 -1.03
N VAL A 93 -29.65 10.80 -0.77
CA VAL A 93 -28.83 11.12 0.39
C VAL A 93 -27.79 12.16 -0.02
N PRO A 94 -27.70 13.32 0.66
CA PRO A 94 -26.69 14.31 0.34
C PRO A 94 -25.29 13.74 0.63
N LEU A 95 -24.35 14.00 -0.28
CA LEU A 95 -22.96 13.62 -0.05
C LEU A 95 -22.41 14.35 1.17
N PRO A 96 -21.57 13.70 1.98
CA PRO A 96 -20.86 14.39 3.04
C PRO A 96 -20.12 15.59 2.46
N ALA A 97 -20.23 16.74 3.12
CA ALA A 97 -19.49 17.93 2.73
C ALA A 97 -18.00 17.55 2.59
N ALA A 98 -17.39 17.89 1.47
CA ALA A 98 -15.97 17.68 1.28
C ALA A 98 -15.23 18.36 2.43
N ASN A 99 -14.59 17.58 3.31
CA ASN A 99 -13.76 18.15 4.35
C ASN A 99 -12.52 18.75 3.66
N PRO A 100 -12.37 20.09 3.60
CA PRO A 100 -11.24 20.73 2.93
C PRO A 100 -9.90 20.28 3.54
N GLU A 101 -9.90 19.93 4.81
CA GLU A 101 -8.73 19.45 5.54
C GLU A 101 -8.37 18.03 5.11
N ALA A 102 -9.34 17.13 4.97
CA ALA A 102 -9.09 15.78 4.44
C ALA A 102 -8.60 15.82 2.98
N ALA A 103 -9.13 16.72 2.16
CA ALA A 103 -8.67 16.92 0.78
C ALA A 103 -7.22 17.44 0.74
N ARG A 104 -6.87 18.39 1.63
CA ARG A 104 -5.48 18.89 1.78
C ARG A 104 -4.52 17.79 2.23
N HIS A 105 -4.92 16.98 3.22
CA HIS A 105 -4.13 15.84 3.68
C HIS A 105 -3.90 14.81 2.58
N GLU A 106 -4.90 14.48 1.79
CA GLU A 106 -4.75 13.53 0.68
C GLU A 106 -3.86 14.12 -0.44
N GLN A 107 -4.01 15.40 -0.77
CA GLN A 107 -3.12 16.07 -1.73
C GLN A 107 -1.68 16.12 -1.20
N ARG A 108 -1.50 16.42 0.08
CA ARG A 108 -0.19 16.41 0.75
C ARG A 108 0.47 15.05 0.68
N ARG A 109 -0.28 13.99 0.97
CA ARG A 109 0.21 12.60 0.87
C ARG A 109 0.64 12.25 -0.56
N LYS A 110 -0.09 12.68 -1.58
CA LYS A 110 0.31 12.47 -2.98
C LYS A 110 1.67 13.09 -3.26
N THR A 111 1.88 14.34 -2.87
CA THR A 111 3.18 15.03 -3.03
C THR A 111 4.30 14.26 -2.31
N LEU A 112 4.08 13.78 -1.07
CA LEU A 112 5.09 13.02 -0.33
C LEU A 112 5.41 11.66 -0.98
N TYR A 113 4.45 10.98 -1.61
CA TYR A 113 4.75 9.76 -2.38
C TYR A 113 5.69 10.05 -3.56
N ASP A 114 5.49 11.16 -4.27
CA ASP A 114 6.36 11.56 -5.37
C ASP A 114 7.79 11.85 -4.86
N VAL A 115 7.91 12.53 -3.73
CA VAL A 115 9.21 12.77 -3.06
C VAL A 115 9.91 11.47 -2.70
N MET A 116 9.18 10.50 -2.12
CA MET A 116 9.74 9.21 -1.73
C MET A 116 10.17 8.37 -2.95
N GLU A 117 9.42 8.43 -4.04
CA GLU A 117 9.78 7.73 -5.29
C GLU A 117 11.03 8.33 -5.94
N LEU A 118 11.16 9.66 -5.97
CA LEU A 118 12.37 10.35 -6.43
C LEU A 118 13.59 9.98 -5.57
N ALA A 119 13.41 9.92 -4.24
CA ALA A 119 14.47 9.49 -3.33
C ALA A 119 14.88 8.02 -3.57
N ALA A 120 13.91 7.12 -3.81
CA ALA A 120 14.19 5.73 -4.13
C ALA A 120 14.97 5.59 -5.44
N LYS A 121 14.59 6.37 -6.46
CA LYS A 121 15.33 6.43 -7.72
C LYS A 121 16.75 6.93 -7.52
N PHE A 122 16.93 8.03 -6.78
CA PHE A 122 18.26 8.55 -6.46
C PHE A 122 19.14 7.48 -5.81
N PHE A 123 18.68 6.81 -4.76
CA PHE A 123 19.46 5.79 -4.09
C PHE A 123 19.78 4.59 -5.00
N ALA A 124 18.86 4.18 -5.87
CA ALA A 124 19.11 3.12 -6.86
C ALA A 124 20.18 3.54 -7.87
N ASP A 125 20.13 4.76 -8.39
CA ASP A 125 21.10 5.32 -9.31
C ASP A 125 22.49 5.43 -8.63
N GLN A 126 22.55 5.84 -7.35
CA GLN A 126 23.80 5.88 -6.57
C GLN A 126 24.37 4.48 -6.36
N LEU A 127 23.55 3.44 -6.10
CA LEU A 127 24.01 2.07 -5.99
C LEU A 127 24.63 1.59 -7.32
N ALA A 128 24.05 1.93 -8.45
CA ALA A 128 24.53 1.56 -9.78
C ALA A 128 25.83 2.31 -10.19
N SER A 129 26.06 3.49 -9.63
CA SER A 129 27.18 4.38 -9.95
C SER A 129 28.52 3.89 -9.38
N ARG A 130 29.62 4.65 -9.67
CA ARG A 130 30.93 4.39 -9.07
C ARG A 130 30.91 4.54 -7.55
N THR A 131 30.16 5.48 -7.01
CA THR A 131 30.04 5.73 -5.56
C THR A 131 29.46 4.54 -4.82
N GLY A 132 28.59 3.75 -5.46
CA GLY A 132 27.98 2.55 -4.91
C GLY A 132 28.85 1.29 -4.90
N ALA A 133 30.11 1.33 -5.37
CA ALA A 133 30.95 0.13 -5.51
C ALA A 133 31.13 -0.63 -4.19
N LYS A 134 31.38 0.07 -3.07
CA LYS A 134 31.48 -0.52 -1.72
C LYS A 134 30.19 -1.20 -1.29
N ALA A 135 29.05 -0.55 -1.57
CA ALA A 135 27.73 -1.11 -1.25
C ALA A 135 27.43 -2.36 -2.08
N ARG A 136 27.73 -2.34 -3.38
CA ARG A 136 27.59 -3.53 -4.23
C ARG A 136 28.50 -4.68 -3.78
N GLY A 137 29.75 -4.41 -3.39
CA GLY A 137 30.63 -5.41 -2.79
C GLY A 137 30.01 -6.03 -1.55
N TYR A 138 29.53 -5.19 -0.62
CA TYR A 138 28.84 -5.65 0.59
C TYR A 138 27.63 -6.55 0.28
N LEU A 139 26.82 -6.20 -0.74
CA LEU A 139 25.64 -7.00 -1.16
C LEU A 139 26.11 -8.32 -1.82
N GLY A 140 27.16 -8.28 -2.62
CA GLY A 140 27.77 -9.45 -3.25
C GLY A 140 28.27 -10.47 -2.22
N ASP A 141 28.96 -10.02 -1.17
CA ASP A 141 29.43 -10.85 -0.05
C ASP A 141 28.28 -11.58 0.70
N ARG A 142 27.04 -11.12 0.51
CA ARG A 142 25.81 -11.71 1.05
C ARG A 142 25.00 -12.47 0.01
N ALA A 143 25.59 -12.78 -1.12
CA ALA A 143 24.96 -13.47 -2.23
C ALA A 143 23.67 -12.76 -2.78
N ILE A 144 23.58 -11.43 -2.59
CA ILE A 144 22.47 -10.64 -3.15
C ILE A 144 22.86 -10.21 -4.56
N SER A 145 22.36 -10.95 -5.55
CA SER A 145 22.66 -10.75 -6.97
C SER A 145 22.15 -9.38 -7.48
N PRO A 146 22.70 -8.86 -8.61
CA PRO A 146 22.15 -7.64 -9.23
C PRO A 146 20.66 -7.75 -9.57
N ALA A 147 20.16 -8.91 -9.98
CA ALA A 147 18.75 -9.15 -10.24
C ALA A 147 17.91 -9.00 -8.94
N THR A 148 18.40 -9.57 -7.83
CA THR A 148 17.77 -9.42 -6.51
C THR A 148 17.81 -7.97 -6.02
N GLN A 149 18.91 -7.25 -6.25
CA GLN A 149 19.01 -5.82 -5.92
C GLN A 149 17.93 -5.00 -6.65
N LEU A 150 17.69 -5.27 -7.92
CA LEU A 150 16.63 -4.63 -8.71
C LEU A 150 15.23 -5.03 -8.21
N GLN A 151 15.01 -6.31 -7.96
CA GLN A 151 13.72 -6.82 -7.45
C GLN A 151 13.29 -6.12 -6.17
N PHE A 152 14.23 -5.95 -5.23
CA PHE A 152 13.98 -5.28 -3.95
C PHE A 152 14.23 -3.76 -4.01
N ARG A 153 14.54 -3.21 -5.20
CA ARG A 153 14.80 -1.79 -5.41
C ARG A 153 15.86 -1.22 -4.47
N LEU A 154 16.89 -2.03 -4.16
CA LEU A 154 17.95 -1.63 -3.24
C LEU A 154 18.69 -0.39 -3.76
N GLY A 155 19.18 0.41 -2.83
CA GLY A 155 19.88 1.64 -3.12
C GLY A 155 21.11 1.84 -2.26
N TYR A 156 21.79 2.97 -2.49
CA TYR A 156 22.91 3.44 -1.68
C TYR A 156 22.75 4.92 -1.38
N ALA A 157 22.85 5.29 -0.13
CA ALA A 157 22.97 6.68 0.31
C ALA A 157 24.47 7.04 0.39
N PRO A 158 24.96 7.99 -0.41
CA PRO A 158 26.37 8.40 -0.38
C PRO A 158 26.74 9.04 0.96
N PRO A 159 28.04 9.16 1.29
CA PRO A 159 28.49 9.74 2.55
C PRO A 159 28.32 11.26 2.62
N ASP A 160 28.10 11.92 1.49
CA ASP A 160 27.88 13.36 1.40
C ASP A 160 26.67 13.78 2.22
N ARG A 161 26.80 14.95 2.86
CA ARG A 161 25.79 15.45 3.80
C ARG A 161 24.53 16.00 3.12
N PHE A 162 24.61 16.34 1.85
CA PHE A 162 23.56 17.06 1.11
C PHE A 162 23.22 16.46 -0.25
N ALA A 163 23.79 15.30 -0.59
CA ALA A 163 23.64 14.71 -1.92
C ALA A 163 22.16 14.47 -2.33
N LEU A 164 21.36 13.91 -1.43
CA LEU A 164 19.92 13.70 -1.69
C LEU A 164 19.17 15.04 -1.70
N LYS A 165 19.47 15.92 -0.73
CA LYS A 165 18.84 17.24 -0.63
C LYS A 165 19.05 18.06 -1.91
N GLU A 166 20.28 18.10 -2.43
CA GLU A 166 20.60 18.80 -3.66
C GLU A 166 19.91 18.17 -4.87
N TYR A 167 19.92 16.84 -4.96
CA TYR A 167 19.22 16.14 -6.03
C TYR A 167 17.72 16.46 -6.03
N LEU A 168 17.04 16.36 -4.90
CA LEU A 168 15.60 16.65 -4.81
C LEU A 168 15.30 18.14 -5.02
N GLY A 169 16.15 19.02 -4.51
CA GLY A 169 16.06 20.48 -4.75
C GLY A 169 16.14 20.84 -6.22
N ASN A 170 17.03 20.18 -6.99
CA ASN A 170 17.13 20.33 -8.43
C ASN A 170 15.90 19.80 -9.19
N GLN A 171 15.09 18.92 -8.57
CA GLN A 171 13.79 18.49 -9.08
C GLN A 171 12.63 19.40 -8.64
N GLY A 172 12.94 20.52 -7.97
CA GLY A 172 11.94 21.47 -7.49
C GLY A 172 11.21 21.07 -6.22
N ILE A 173 11.69 20.06 -5.48
CA ILE A 173 11.09 19.65 -4.22
C ILE A 173 11.48 20.62 -3.10
N PRO A 174 10.50 21.19 -2.37
CA PRO A 174 10.77 22.05 -1.21
C PRO A 174 11.47 21.30 -0.07
N THR A 175 12.33 21.97 0.68
CA THR A 175 13.03 21.37 1.83
C THR A 175 12.06 20.85 2.90
N GLU A 176 10.95 21.57 3.12
CA GLU A 176 9.89 21.18 4.07
C GLU A 176 9.28 19.82 3.72
N ASP A 177 9.09 19.52 2.44
CA ASP A 177 8.57 18.24 1.96
C ASP A 177 9.58 17.11 2.22
N MET A 178 10.87 17.37 2.04
CA MET A 178 11.93 16.40 2.32
C MET A 178 12.04 16.10 3.82
N VAL A 179 11.85 17.12 4.67
CA VAL A 179 11.83 16.96 6.14
C VAL A 179 10.60 16.16 6.56
N GLU A 180 9.40 16.51 6.07
CA GLU A 180 8.15 15.83 6.40
C GLU A 180 8.14 14.37 5.90
N ALA A 181 8.81 14.08 4.76
CA ALA A 181 9.03 12.73 4.26
C ALA A 181 10.07 11.93 5.09
N GLY A 182 10.70 12.55 6.08
CA GLY A 182 11.72 11.90 6.93
C GLY A 182 13.05 11.63 6.25
N LEU A 183 13.34 12.33 5.15
CA LEU A 183 14.59 12.19 4.37
C LEU A 183 15.71 13.07 4.89
N LEU A 184 15.37 14.19 5.51
CA LEU A 184 16.32 15.11 6.11
C LEU A 184 16.19 15.16 7.63
N ILE A 185 17.28 15.52 8.29
CA ILE A 185 17.33 15.89 9.70
C ILE A 185 17.29 17.41 9.79
N ALA A 186 16.31 17.92 10.52
CA ALA A 186 16.11 19.35 10.83
C ALA A 186 15.78 19.51 12.31
N GLY A 187 16.02 20.69 12.86
CA GLY A 187 15.74 21.06 14.25
C GLY A 187 16.23 22.46 14.55
N ASP A 188 15.88 23.00 15.71
CA ASP A 188 16.21 24.38 16.12
C ASP A 188 17.73 24.62 16.16
N ASP A 189 18.50 23.59 16.55
CA ASP A 189 19.96 23.64 16.63
C ASP A 189 20.64 23.26 15.30
N ILE A 190 19.88 23.06 14.21
CA ILE A 190 20.40 22.63 12.90
C ILE A 190 20.21 23.76 11.89
N PRO A 191 21.23 24.59 11.65
CA PRO A 191 21.12 25.75 10.75
C PRO A 191 20.71 25.38 9.33
N VAL A 192 21.15 24.23 8.85
CA VAL A 192 20.86 23.73 7.48
C VAL A 192 20.43 22.27 7.58
N PRO A 193 19.19 21.90 7.21
CA PRO A 193 18.74 20.52 7.14
C PRO A 193 19.64 19.70 6.22
N TYR A 194 19.95 18.47 6.62
CA TYR A 194 20.88 17.59 5.94
C TYR A 194 20.36 16.17 5.82
N ASP A 195 20.94 15.38 4.91
CA ASP A 195 20.53 14.02 4.60
C ASP A 195 20.56 13.10 5.83
N ARG A 196 19.42 12.46 6.10
CA ARG A 196 19.28 11.51 7.22
C ARG A 196 20.11 10.26 7.00
N PHE A 197 20.12 9.73 5.79
CA PHE A 197 20.83 8.51 5.42
C PHE A 197 22.15 8.86 4.74
N ARG A 198 23.25 8.34 5.28
CA ARG A 198 24.61 8.58 4.76
C ARG A 198 25.45 7.32 4.91
N ASP A 199 26.22 6.96 3.89
CA ASP A 199 27.06 5.77 3.78
C ASP A 199 26.30 4.48 4.19
N ARG A 200 25.11 4.29 3.58
CA ARG A 200 24.21 3.18 3.93
C ARG A 200 23.66 2.49 2.68
N VAL A 201 23.56 1.15 2.73
CA VAL A 201 22.68 0.41 1.83
C VAL A 201 21.24 0.72 2.21
N MET A 202 20.42 1.05 1.20
CA MET A 202 19.06 1.49 1.37
C MET A 202 18.06 0.41 0.97
N PHE A 203 17.07 0.20 1.83
CA PHE A 203 15.98 -0.76 1.67
C PHE A 203 14.66 0.02 1.62
N PRO A 204 14.04 0.21 0.45
CA PRO A 204 12.75 0.86 0.36
C PRO A 204 11.67 0.04 1.06
N ILE A 205 10.87 0.70 1.88
CA ILE A 205 9.71 0.11 2.56
C ILE A 205 8.48 0.58 1.81
N THR A 206 7.61 -0.37 1.43
CA THR A 206 6.44 -0.07 0.59
C THR A 206 5.12 -0.31 1.31
N ASP A 207 4.09 0.45 0.92
CA ASP A 207 2.71 0.18 1.31
C ASP A 207 2.13 -1.02 0.56
N LEU A 208 0.87 -1.38 0.86
CA LEU A 208 0.16 -2.50 0.19
C LEU A 208 -0.08 -2.29 -1.31
N ARG A 209 0.14 -1.08 -1.84
CA ARG A 209 0.07 -0.76 -3.26
C ARG A 209 1.44 -0.74 -3.94
N GLY A 210 2.52 -1.06 -3.21
CA GLY A 210 3.89 -1.05 -3.70
C GLY A 210 4.53 0.34 -3.79
N ARG A 211 3.90 1.40 -3.25
CA ARG A 211 4.47 2.75 -3.23
C ARG A 211 5.45 2.87 -2.08
N VAL A 212 6.58 3.53 -2.32
CA VAL A 212 7.59 3.75 -1.26
C VAL A 212 7.05 4.73 -0.22
N ILE A 213 7.11 4.34 1.06
CA ILE A 213 6.61 5.12 2.20
C ILE A 213 7.71 5.43 3.22
N ALA A 214 8.81 4.68 3.22
CA ALA A 214 9.92 4.82 4.15
C ALA A 214 11.17 4.14 3.61
N PHE A 215 12.27 4.28 4.32
CA PHE A 215 13.51 3.56 4.06
C PHE A 215 14.09 2.97 5.34
N GLY A 216 14.69 1.78 5.21
CA GLY A 216 15.69 1.28 6.12
C GLY A 216 17.08 1.52 5.55
N GLY A 217 18.04 1.89 6.39
CA GLY A 217 19.41 2.12 5.97
C GLY A 217 20.41 1.30 6.83
N ARG A 218 21.20 0.44 6.20
CA ARG A 218 22.26 -0.31 6.88
C ARG A 218 23.62 0.30 6.61
N ALA A 219 24.33 0.69 7.67
CA ALA A 219 25.64 1.29 7.58
C ALA A 219 26.67 0.30 7.01
N LEU A 220 27.57 0.81 6.16
CA LEU A 220 28.69 0.04 5.62
C LEU A 220 29.87 -0.01 6.58
N GLU A 221 30.07 1.03 7.38
CA GLU A 221 31.08 1.06 8.43
C GLU A 221 30.67 0.20 9.64
N LYS A 222 31.69 -0.32 10.37
CA LYS A 222 31.49 -1.14 11.57
C LYS A 222 31.27 -0.29 12.83
N ASP A 223 32.01 0.82 12.93
CA ASP A 223 32.08 1.66 14.13
C ASP A 223 31.13 2.87 14.00
N VAL A 224 29.85 2.58 13.87
CA VAL A 224 28.80 3.62 13.81
C VAL A 224 27.80 3.46 14.95
N ALA A 225 27.27 4.56 15.45
CA ALA A 225 26.31 4.58 16.55
C ALA A 225 25.06 3.71 16.30
N ALA A 226 24.62 3.60 15.05
CA ALA A 226 23.47 2.78 14.65
C ALA A 226 23.78 2.00 13.37
N LYS A 227 23.93 0.68 13.50
CA LYS A 227 24.10 -0.24 12.36
C LYS A 227 22.92 -0.19 11.40
N TYR A 228 21.71 -0.14 11.92
CA TYR A 228 20.47 0.06 11.17
C TYR A 228 19.80 1.36 11.58
N LEU A 229 19.32 2.10 10.62
CA LEU A 229 18.58 3.35 10.78
C LEU A 229 17.34 3.30 9.91
N ASN A 230 16.16 3.49 10.50
CA ASN A 230 14.90 3.58 9.75
C ASN A 230 14.43 5.02 9.63
N SER A 231 13.53 5.29 8.67
CA SER A 231 12.77 6.53 8.63
C SER A 231 12.08 6.79 9.97
N PRO A 232 11.88 8.05 10.36
CA PRO A 232 11.05 8.40 11.50
C PRO A 232 9.57 8.14 11.18
N GLU A 233 8.69 8.38 12.14
CA GLU A 233 7.25 8.47 11.89
C GLU A 233 6.97 9.65 10.95
N THR A 234 6.12 9.43 9.94
CA THR A 234 5.75 10.43 8.92
C THR A 234 4.27 10.30 8.57
N PRO A 235 3.67 11.25 7.84
CA PRO A 235 2.30 11.10 7.34
C PRO A 235 2.08 9.86 6.45
N LEU A 236 3.15 9.27 5.90
CA LEU A 236 3.09 8.05 5.08
C LEU A 236 3.42 6.78 5.86
N PHE A 237 4.16 6.86 6.97
CA PHE A 237 4.80 5.71 7.59
C PHE A 237 4.67 5.71 9.10
N HIS A 238 4.12 4.61 9.64
CA HIS A 238 4.07 4.28 11.07
C HIS A 238 4.69 2.89 11.27
N LYS A 239 5.76 2.81 12.06
CA LYS A 239 6.54 1.55 12.25
C LYS A 239 5.68 0.39 12.74
N GLY A 240 4.73 0.65 13.64
CA GLY A 240 3.85 -0.36 14.21
C GLY A 240 2.84 -0.95 13.23
N ASP A 241 2.56 -0.27 12.12
CA ASP A 241 1.53 -0.65 11.15
C ASP A 241 2.11 -1.29 9.87
N ASN A 242 3.44 -1.35 9.75
CA ASN A 242 4.10 -1.77 8.52
C ASN A 242 5.12 -2.90 8.77
N LEU A 243 5.21 -3.80 7.79
CA LEU A 243 6.25 -4.83 7.72
C LEU A 243 7.05 -4.65 6.43
N TYR A 244 8.34 -4.94 6.47
CA TYR A 244 9.14 -5.01 5.25
C TYR A 244 8.65 -6.17 4.36
N ASN A 245 8.56 -5.95 3.05
CA ASN A 245 8.08 -6.90 2.04
C ASN A 245 6.59 -7.31 2.19
N LEU A 246 5.75 -6.51 2.87
CA LEU A 246 4.36 -6.88 3.17
C LEU A 246 3.50 -7.09 1.91
N ALA A 247 3.59 -6.22 0.91
CA ALA A 247 2.74 -6.31 -0.28
C ALA A 247 3.02 -7.58 -1.11
N PRO A 248 4.27 -7.93 -1.47
CA PRO A 248 4.58 -9.18 -2.14
C PRO A 248 4.25 -10.42 -1.30
N ALA A 249 4.54 -10.40 0.00
CA ALA A 249 4.26 -11.52 0.89
C ALA A 249 2.76 -11.78 1.03
N ARG A 250 1.94 -10.74 1.10
CA ARG A 250 0.48 -10.86 1.10
C ARG A 250 -0.04 -11.50 -0.19
N GLN A 251 0.49 -11.10 -1.34
CA GLN A 251 0.13 -11.71 -2.62
C GLN A 251 0.53 -13.19 -2.68
N ALA A 252 1.74 -13.52 -2.19
CA ALA A 252 2.20 -14.91 -2.10
C ALA A 252 1.30 -15.75 -1.17
N ALA A 253 0.92 -15.20 -0.01
CA ALA A 253 0.00 -15.86 0.92
C ALA A 253 -1.39 -16.09 0.31
N HIS A 254 -1.90 -15.13 -0.46
CA HIS A 254 -3.15 -15.30 -1.20
C HIS A 254 -3.08 -16.48 -2.19
N ASN A 255 -1.91 -16.72 -2.75
CA ASN A 255 -1.62 -17.83 -3.66
C ASN A 255 -1.21 -19.13 -2.91
N GLY A 256 -1.39 -19.19 -1.59
CA GLY A 256 -1.15 -20.40 -0.77
C GLY A 256 0.24 -20.52 -0.15
N ALA A 257 1.13 -19.53 -0.28
CA ALA A 257 2.42 -19.55 0.38
C ALA A 257 2.27 -19.31 1.90
N ALA A 258 3.09 -20.00 2.70
CA ALA A 258 3.17 -19.73 4.13
C ALA A 258 3.77 -18.35 4.41
N ILE A 259 3.27 -17.66 5.44
CA ILE A 259 3.90 -16.43 5.95
C ILE A 259 5.07 -16.83 6.88
N VAL A 260 6.24 -16.30 6.58
CA VAL A 260 7.47 -16.48 7.38
C VAL A 260 7.87 -15.10 7.92
N VAL A 261 8.15 -15.04 9.22
CA VAL A 261 8.61 -13.79 9.87
C VAL A 261 10.06 -13.96 10.25
N VAL A 262 10.90 -13.00 9.83
CA VAL A 262 12.34 -12.97 10.13
C VAL A 262 12.71 -11.61 10.74
N GLU A 263 13.97 -11.47 11.23
CA GLU A 263 14.35 -10.28 12.01
C GLU A 263 14.65 -9.05 11.16
N GLY A 264 15.19 -9.19 9.95
CA GLY A 264 15.72 -8.06 9.22
C GLY A 264 15.59 -8.11 7.70
N TYR A 265 15.99 -7.01 7.05
CA TYR A 265 15.88 -6.81 5.60
C TYR A 265 16.62 -7.88 4.80
N ILE A 266 17.87 -8.19 5.19
CA ILE A 266 18.71 -9.17 4.50
C ILE A 266 18.11 -10.56 4.63
N ASP A 267 17.57 -10.91 5.80
CA ASP A 267 16.96 -12.22 6.04
C ASP A 267 15.71 -12.41 5.16
N VAL A 268 14.88 -11.36 5.01
CA VAL A 268 13.74 -11.37 4.07
C VAL A 268 14.23 -11.63 2.65
N ILE A 269 15.26 -10.90 2.20
CA ILE A 269 15.80 -11.05 0.85
C ILE A 269 16.32 -12.46 0.62
N ALA A 270 17.08 -13.00 1.58
CA ALA A 270 17.63 -14.35 1.51
C ALA A 270 16.52 -15.41 1.43
N MET A 271 15.52 -15.32 2.29
CA MET A 271 14.39 -16.25 2.33
C MET A 271 13.53 -16.19 1.05
N VAL A 272 13.23 -14.99 0.56
CA VAL A 272 12.48 -14.82 -0.71
C VAL A 272 13.29 -15.40 -1.87
N THR A 273 14.60 -15.15 -1.92
CA THR A 273 15.49 -15.71 -2.94
C THR A 273 15.56 -17.25 -2.87
N ALA A 274 15.45 -17.82 -1.66
CA ALA A 274 15.36 -19.26 -1.44
C ALA A 274 13.97 -19.87 -1.75
N GLY A 275 12.99 -19.07 -2.23
CA GLY A 275 11.66 -19.53 -2.63
C GLY A 275 10.55 -19.31 -1.58
N PHE A 276 10.85 -18.75 -0.41
CA PHE A 276 9.86 -18.44 0.62
C PHE A 276 9.25 -17.04 0.39
N ALA A 277 8.44 -16.91 -0.65
CA ALA A 277 7.90 -15.63 -1.12
C ALA A 277 7.02 -14.89 -0.08
N GLY A 278 6.43 -15.61 0.90
CA GLY A 278 5.62 -15.03 1.97
C GLY A 278 6.42 -14.44 3.14
N THR A 279 7.72 -14.17 2.98
CA THR A 279 8.58 -13.70 4.07
C THR A 279 8.47 -12.19 4.31
N VAL A 280 8.37 -11.80 5.58
CA VAL A 280 8.29 -10.41 6.06
C VAL A 280 9.21 -10.17 7.26
N ALA A 281 9.54 -8.91 7.56
CA ALA A 281 10.23 -8.53 8.79
C ALA A 281 9.57 -7.32 9.47
N PRO A 282 9.56 -7.25 10.82
CA PRO A 282 9.12 -6.07 11.57
C PRO A 282 10.13 -4.93 11.40
N LEU A 283 9.66 -3.68 11.52
CA LEU A 283 10.46 -2.46 11.33
C LEU A 283 10.91 -1.82 12.67
N GLY A 284 10.55 -2.43 13.79
CA GLY A 284 10.92 -2.00 15.14
C GLY A 284 12.09 -2.81 15.72
N VAL A 285 12.53 -2.43 16.93
CA VAL A 285 13.58 -3.15 17.67
C VAL A 285 13.08 -4.58 17.97
N ALA A 286 13.91 -5.57 17.67
CA ALA A 286 13.67 -6.96 18.02
C ALA A 286 13.37 -7.10 19.51
N GLY A 287 12.17 -7.56 19.87
CA GLY A 287 11.79 -7.79 21.25
C GLY A 287 10.35 -8.20 21.49
N THR A 288 9.41 -7.75 20.65
CA THR A 288 8.02 -8.16 20.82
C THR A 288 7.35 -8.28 19.47
N LEU A 289 7.20 -9.51 18.99
CA LEU A 289 6.42 -9.83 17.82
C LEU A 289 4.93 -9.67 18.18
N ILE A 290 4.45 -8.44 18.33
CA ILE A 290 3.03 -8.17 18.39
C ILE A 290 2.54 -8.14 16.95
N ILE A 291 2.22 -9.33 16.43
CA ILE A 291 1.45 -9.46 15.21
C ILE A 291 0.04 -8.99 15.54
N THR A 292 -0.20 -7.68 15.40
CA THR A 292 -1.54 -7.15 15.61
C THR A 292 -2.44 -7.68 14.49
N SER A 293 -3.66 -8.09 14.85
CA SER A 293 -4.69 -8.60 13.94
C SER A 293 -5.06 -7.67 12.77
N LYS A 294 -4.52 -6.44 12.75
CA LYS A 294 -4.70 -5.46 11.68
C LYS A 294 -3.80 -5.68 10.46
N VAL A 295 -2.66 -6.35 10.61
CA VAL A 295 -1.65 -6.51 9.55
C VAL A 295 -1.82 -7.83 8.80
N LEU A 296 -2.35 -8.86 9.46
CA LEU A 296 -2.59 -10.18 8.87
C LEU A 296 -4.05 -10.32 8.39
N PRO A 297 -4.28 -10.78 7.14
CA PRO A 297 -5.63 -11.09 6.68
C PRO A 297 -6.30 -12.16 7.54
N ALA A 298 -7.63 -12.15 7.62
CA ALA A 298 -8.44 -13.09 8.40
C ALA A 298 -8.16 -14.59 8.09
N ALA A 299 -7.57 -14.91 6.94
CA ALA A 299 -7.18 -16.25 6.52
C ALA A 299 -6.09 -16.91 7.38
N ILE A 300 -5.34 -16.15 8.20
CA ILE A 300 -4.27 -16.69 9.06
C ILE A 300 -4.78 -17.01 10.48
N LYS A 301 -6.00 -16.61 10.82
CA LYS A 301 -6.60 -16.87 12.15
C LYS A 301 -7.01 -18.34 12.42
N THR A 302 -6.89 -19.23 11.44
CA THR A 302 -7.39 -20.61 11.53
C THR A 302 -6.31 -21.68 11.68
N SER A 303 -5.05 -21.32 11.95
CA SER A 303 -3.94 -22.28 12.07
C SER A 303 -3.05 -22.00 13.28
N VAL A 304 -3.65 -21.71 14.46
CA VAL A 304 -2.96 -21.81 15.77
C VAL A 304 -3.88 -22.55 16.72
#